data_b5355dd877ed7c34a3c632cbd6b77d5e
#
_entry.id   b5355dd877ed7c34a3c632cbd6b77d5e
#
_cell.length_a   1.000
_cell.length_b   1.000
_cell.length_c   1.000
_cell.angle_alpha   90.00
_cell.angle_beta   90.00
_cell.angle_gamma   90.00
#
_symmetry.space_group_name_H-M   'P 1'
#
loop_
_entity.id
_entity.type
_entity.pdbx_description
1 polymer ?
#
loop_
_entity_poly.entity_id
_entity_poly.type
_entity_poly.pdbx_seq_one_letter_code
_entity_poly.pdbx_strand_id
1 'polypeptide(L)'
;YATSDRQAQSELDHILRLIKGHTFQLPIFLDVEEPGTQHYAPRCCEIVCEGLKANGYVPGIYASLSWFNNYLGHVRGKYVEWMARYKNLPEDTYKDQYAIWQYSSDGHVDGVNGRVDVNYCYMEFGESAAPVTPSAPSKPAEKKDLGQVDITYQAFTDRWWPPVTNKADWAGKGDNVSIKWLAIKVSKGSIRCRVYTRKNGWLPYLTFGNSYDLNDKKNGILGDGSEILAIELYYITPDGYKYKMVHYRVSVQNNPNFYADQIDTLKASGMDGFAGDKKRFVDKFQSWIE
;
A
#
# COMPACT_ATOMS: atom_id res chain seq x y z
N TYR A 1 10.12 -2.03 15.00
CA TYR A 1 9.94 -2.37 13.58
C TYR A 1 9.30 -3.75 13.43
N ALA A 2 8.28 -3.87 12.60
CA ALA A 2 7.51 -5.09 12.49
C ALA A 2 7.51 -5.66 11.06
N THR A 3 7.59 -6.98 10.96
CA THR A 3 7.46 -7.75 9.72
C THR A 3 6.35 -8.80 9.79
N SER A 4 5.55 -8.76 10.86
CA SER A 4 4.41 -9.66 11.08
C SER A 4 3.38 -9.01 12.00
N ASP A 5 2.11 -9.46 11.95
CA ASP A 5 1.03 -8.99 12.82
C ASP A 5 1.39 -9.14 14.30
N ARG A 6 2.07 -10.23 14.68
CA ARG A 6 2.53 -10.46 16.05
C ARG A 6 3.53 -9.40 16.52
N GLN A 7 4.48 -9.03 15.66
CA GLN A 7 5.45 -7.98 15.99
C GLN A 7 4.78 -6.61 16.06
N ALA A 8 3.88 -6.28 15.11
CA ALA A 8 3.13 -5.04 15.15
C ALA A 8 2.26 -4.92 16.41
N GLN A 9 1.64 -6.01 16.85
CA GLN A 9 0.90 -6.03 18.12
C GLN A 9 1.84 -5.82 19.32
N SER A 10 3.03 -6.42 19.31
CA SER A 10 4.03 -6.22 20.36
C SER A 10 4.52 -4.78 20.44
N GLU A 11 4.69 -4.11 19.29
CA GLU A 11 5.02 -2.67 19.24
C GLU A 11 3.87 -1.83 19.82
N LEU A 12 2.62 -2.12 19.45
CA LEU A 12 1.46 -1.45 20.03
C LEU A 12 1.40 -1.62 21.55
N ASP A 13 1.56 -2.85 22.05
CA ASP A 13 1.53 -3.14 23.49
C ASP A 13 2.67 -2.39 24.23
N HIS A 14 3.83 -2.30 23.57
CA HIS A 14 4.97 -1.53 24.10
C HIS A 14 4.65 -0.04 24.19
N ILE A 15 4.13 0.57 23.11
CA ILE A 15 3.74 1.97 23.06
C ILE A 15 2.70 2.25 24.15
N LEU A 16 1.61 1.47 24.21
CA LEU A 16 0.53 1.66 25.17
C LEU A 16 1.03 1.60 26.62
N ARG A 17 2.01 0.72 26.90
CA ARG A 17 2.63 0.65 28.24
C ARG A 17 3.41 1.91 28.59
N LEU A 18 4.15 2.47 27.61
CA LEU A 18 4.97 3.66 27.81
C LEU A 18 4.13 4.93 28.00
N ILE A 19 3.06 5.06 27.21
CA ILE A 19 2.21 6.26 27.22
C ILE A 19 1.09 6.21 28.26
N LYS A 20 0.98 5.11 29.01
CA LYS A 20 -0.05 4.92 30.04
C LYS A 20 -0.02 6.03 31.08
N GLY A 21 -1.15 6.72 31.28
CA GLY A 21 -1.30 7.79 32.23
C GLY A 21 -0.72 9.14 31.77
N HIS A 22 -0.23 9.23 30.55
CA HIS A 22 0.19 10.49 29.94
C HIS A 22 -0.89 11.04 29.00
N THR A 23 -0.99 12.37 28.96
CA THR A 23 -1.83 13.11 28.01
C THR A 23 -0.95 13.74 26.94
N PHE A 24 -1.42 13.74 25.71
CA PHE A 24 -0.69 14.29 24.57
C PHE A 24 -1.56 15.30 23.82
N GLN A 25 -1.00 16.44 23.49
CA GLN A 25 -1.64 17.44 22.63
C GLN A 25 -1.43 17.12 21.15
N LEU A 26 -0.38 16.37 20.82
CA LEU A 26 -0.06 15.91 19.48
C LEU A 26 -0.38 14.43 19.32
N PRO A 27 -0.60 13.96 18.09
CA PRO A 27 -0.75 12.54 17.81
C PRO A 27 0.45 11.70 18.27
N ILE A 28 0.22 10.43 18.53
CA ILE A 28 1.29 9.46 18.72
C ILE A 28 1.71 8.97 17.33
N PHE A 29 2.91 9.32 16.90
CA PHE A 29 3.41 8.97 15.56
C PHE A 29 4.18 7.66 15.58
N LEU A 30 3.85 6.80 14.60
CA LEU A 30 4.61 5.60 14.29
C LEU A 30 5.61 5.92 13.20
N ASP A 31 6.91 5.79 13.50
CA ASP A 31 8.00 5.85 12.53
C ASP A 31 8.13 4.49 11.83
N VAL A 32 8.03 4.46 10.50
CA VAL A 32 7.95 3.22 9.71
C VAL A 32 9.05 3.09 8.66
N GLU A 33 10.16 3.78 8.81
CA GLU A 33 11.21 3.90 7.80
C GLU A 33 12.33 2.83 7.87
N GLU A 34 12.11 1.71 8.57
CA GLU A 34 13.14 0.67 8.66
C GLU A 34 13.33 -0.06 7.31
N PRO A 35 14.55 -0.04 6.75
CA PRO A 35 14.87 -0.79 5.55
C PRO A 35 14.57 -2.28 5.71
N GLY A 36 13.90 -2.86 4.69
CA GLY A 36 13.49 -4.27 4.71
C GLY A 36 12.07 -4.51 5.19
N THR A 37 11.41 -3.50 5.81
CA THR A 37 10.02 -3.63 6.28
C THR A 37 8.98 -3.03 5.34
N GLN A 38 9.38 -2.46 4.21
CA GLN A 38 8.51 -1.69 3.30
C GLN A 38 7.23 -2.42 2.91
N HIS A 39 7.32 -3.72 2.70
CA HIS A 39 6.21 -4.57 2.31
C HIS A 39 5.16 -4.74 3.41
N TYR A 40 5.60 -4.65 4.68
CA TYR A 40 4.74 -4.85 5.84
C TYR A 40 4.32 -3.52 6.50
N ALA A 41 4.99 -2.42 6.17
CA ALA A 41 4.77 -1.12 6.80
C ALA A 41 3.29 -0.66 6.79
N PRO A 42 2.52 -0.75 5.68
CA PRO A 42 1.10 -0.39 5.70
C PRO A 42 0.30 -1.20 6.71
N ARG A 43 0.56 -2.51 6.79
CA ARG A 43 -0.10 -3.40 7.74
C ARG A 43 0.27 -3.09 9.19
N CYS A 44 1.55 -2.81 9.44
CA CYS A 44 2.03 -2.35 10.75
C CYS A 44 1.31 -1.06 11.16
N CYS A 45 1.22 -0.07 10.26
CA CYS A 45 0.49 1.18 10.49
C CYS A 45 -0.97 0.91 10.89
N GLU A 46 -1.67 0.03 10.16
CA GLU A 46 -3.07 -0.30 10.49
C GLU A 46 -3.20 -0.89 11.89
N ILE A 47 -2.39 -1.88 12.25
CA ILE A 47 -2.48 -2.55 13.57
C ILE A 47 -2.19 -1.55 14.68
N VAL A 48 -1.10 -0.79 14.57
CA VAL A 48 -0.67 0.13 15.62
C VAL A 48 -1.61 1.33 15.73
N CYS A 49 -1.97 1.95 14.60
CA CYS A 49 -2.82 3.14 14.61
C CYS A 49 -4.25 2.84 15.04
N GLU A 50 -4.85 1.73 14.58
CA GLU A 50 -6.18 1.32 15.05
C GLU A 50 -6.16 0.92 16.53
N GLY A 51 -5.08 0.29 17.00
CA GLY A 51 -4.90 0.00 18.41
C GLY A 51 -4.76 1.27 19.28
N LEU A 52 -4.04 2.29 18.81
CA LEU A 52 -3.95 3.59 19.47
C LEU A 52 -5.32 4.28 19.54
N LYS A 53 -6.08 4.30 18.43
CA LYS A 53 -7.46 4.83 18.41
C LYS A 53 -8.36 4.12 19.41
N ALA A 54 -8.31 2.79 19.46
CA ALA A 54 -9.12 1.98 20.38
C ALA A 54 -8.81 2.29 21.85
N ASN A 55 -7.63 2.84 22.13
CA ASN A 55 -7.20 3.27 23.47
C ASN A 55 -7.32 4.79 23.69
N GLY A 56 -8.04 5.50 22.82
CA GLY A 56 -8.35 6.93 22.98
C GLY A 56 -7.24 7.90 22.57
N TYR A 57 -6.19 7.43 21.90
CA TYR A 57 -5.12 8.29 21.37
C TYR A 57 -5.37 8.65 19.90
N VAL A 58 -4.88 9.80 19.49
CA VAL A 58 -4.84 10.20 18.08
C VAL A 58 -3.58 9.61 17.44
N PRO A 59 -3.70 8.69 16.48
CA PRO A 59 -2.53 8.10 15.84
C PRO A 59 -2.07 8.93 14.64
N GLY A 60 -0.76 8.89 14.38
CA GLY A 60 -0.14 9.43 13.18
C GLY A 60 0.92 8.50 12.61
N ILE A 61 1.33 8.78 11.40
CA ILE A 61 2.43 8.09 10.70
C ILE A 61 3.49 9.13 10.38
N TYR A 62 4.73 8.84 10.79
CA TYR A 62 5.92 9.57 10.35
C TYR A 62 6.67 8.74 9.31
N ALA A 63 6.99 9.37 8.19
CA ALA A 63 7.85 8.80 7.17
C ALA A 63 8.36 9.87 6.21
N SER A 64 9.43 9.58 5.45
CA SER A 64 9.87 10.43 4.35
C SER A 64 8.85 10.46 3.21
N LEU A 65 8.89 11.52 2.40
CA LEU A 65 8.08 11.63 1.18
C LEU A 65 8.24 10.42 0.27
N SER A 66 9.46 9.86 0.21
CA SER A 66 9.75 8.66 -0.58
C SER A 66 8.96 7.44 -0.07
N TRP A 67 8.88 7.25 1.25
CA TRP A 67 8.12 6.16 1.85
C TRP A 67 6.61 6.34 1.63
N PHE A 68 6.09 7.53 1.86
CA PHE A 68 4.69 7.82 1.57
C PHE A 68 4.31 7.54 0.12
N ASN A 69 5.17 7.91 -0.83
CA ASN A 69 4.88 7.74 -2.26
C ASN A 69 5.04 6.28 -2.74
N ASN A 70 5.98 5.53 -2.18
CA ASN A 70 6.34 4.22 -2.71
C ASN A 70 5.74 3.05 -1.92
N TYR A 71 5.49 3.21 -0.62
CA TYR A 71 5.15 2.08 0.25
C TYR A 71 3.89 2.27 1.08
N LEU A 72 3.54 3.52 1.46
CA LEU A 72 2.45 3.82 2.39
C LEU A 72 1.14 4.25 1.71
N GLY A 73 1.06 4.20 0.38
CA GLY A 73 -0.12 4.66 -0.38
C GLY A 73 -1.46 4.09 0.09
N HIS A 74 -1.43 2.91 0.71
CA HIS A 74 -2.61 2.23 1.24
C HIS A 74 -3.17 2.85 2.52
N VAL A 75 -2.31 3.48 3.31
CA VAL A 75 -2.70 4.13 4.59
C VAL A 75 -2.73 5.65 4.49
N ARG A 76 -2.47 6.22 3.29
CA ARG A 76 -2.57 7.65 3.03
C ARG A 76 -3.96 8.19 3.36
N GLY A 77 -3.99 9.31 4.09
CA GLY A 77 -5.23 9.98 4.49
C GLY A 77 -6.05 9.28 5.58
N LYS A 78 -5.63 8.08 6.06
CA LYS A 78 -6.33 7.37 7.13
C LYS A 78 -5.95 7.88 8.53
N TYR A 79 -4.74 8.37 8.69
CA TYR A 79 -4.16 8.84 9.95
C TYR A 79 -3.48 10.18 9.74
N VAL A 80 -3.11 10.86 10.82
CA VAL A 80 -2.34 12.10 10.72
C VAL A 80 -0.97 11.81 10.12
N GLU A 81 -0.56 12.57 9.13
CA GLU A 81 0.69 12.33 8.39
C GLU A 81 1.74 13.39 8.74
N TRP A 82 2.89 12.96 9.23
CA TRP A 82 4.10 13.76 9.44
C TRP A 82 5.15 13.33 8.43
N MET A 83 5.37 14.17 7.42
CA MET A 83 6.22 13.84 6.30
C MET A 83 7.59 14.52 6.41
N ALA A 84 8.66 13.77 6.20
CA ALA A 84 10.02 14.28 6.12
C ALA A 84 10.47 14.46 4.66
N ARG A 85 10.95 15.67 4.36
CA ARG A 85 11.64 15.99 3.12
C ARG A 85 12.55 17.18 3.31
N TYR A 86 13.85 16.94 3.31
CA TYR A 86 14.85 17.99 3.52
C TYR A 86 15.16 18.71 2.22
N LYS A 87 14.42 19.80 1.97
CA LYS A 87 14.62 20.70 0.85
C LYS A 87 14.23 22.13 1.22
N ASN A 88 14.98 23.09 0.70
CA ASN A 88 14.62 24.50 0.81
C ASN A 88 13.50 24.81 -0.19
N LEU A 89 12.27 24.77 0.27
CA LEU A 89 11.04 25.05 -0.46
C LEU A 89 10.18 26.04 0.37
N PRO A 90 9.24 26.77 -0.24
CA PRO A 90 8.29 27.60 0.51
C PRO A 90 7.58 26.80 1.61
N GLU A 91 7.33 27.43 2.75
CA GLU A 91 6.75 26.77 3.94
C GLU A 91 5.37 26.18 3.70
N ASP A 92 4.60 26.71 2.78
CA ASP A 92 3.25 26.26 2.43
C ASP A 92 3.22 25.15 1.37
N THR A 93 4.39 24.69 0.89
CA THR A 93 4.49 23.71 -0.21
C THR A 93 3.67 22.44 0.03
N TYR A 94 3.57 21.97 1.27
CA TYR A 94 2.89 20.72 1.63
C TYR A 94 1.67 20.90 2.53
N LYS A 95 1.26 22.12 2.79
CA LYS A 95 0.17 22.51 3.69
C LYS A 95 -1.16 21.77 3.45
N ASP A 96 -1.52 21.54 2.19
CA ASP A 96 -2.79 20.87 1.85
C ASP A 96 -2.64 19.35 1.67
N GLN A 97 -1.45 18.80 1.94
CA GLN A 97 -1.14 17.39 1.69
C GLN A 97 -0.77 16.63 2.96
N TYR A 98 -0.14 17.31 3.92
CA TYR A 98 0.37 16.71 5.16
C TYR A 98 0.06 17.61 6.36
N ALA A 99 -0.11 17.00 7.52
CA ALA A 99 -0.35 17.73 8.77
C ALA A 99 0.93 18.40 9.29
N ILE A 100 2.06 17.72 9.14
CA ILE A 100 3.37 18.22 9.56
C ILE A 100 4.39 17.90 8.45
N TRP A 101 5.25 18.88 8.19
CA TRP A 101 6.40 18.70 7.29
C TRP A 101 7.71 18.95 8.04
N GLN A 102 8.53 17.91 8.23
CA GLN A 102 9.90 18.02 8.68
C GLN A 102 10.77 18.46 7.49
N TYR A 103 11.17 19.72 7.48
CA TYR A 103 11.89 20.29 6.34
C TYR A 103 13.42 20.25 6.51
N SER A 104 13.91 20.00 7.71
CA SER A 104 15.34 19.85 7.99
C SER A 104 15.58 19.03 9.26
N SER A 105 16.71 18.33 9.31
CA SER A 105 17.28 17.68 10.50
C SER A 105 18.54 18.41 11.00
N ASP A 106 18.74 19.64 10.57
CA ASP A 106 19.95 20.44 10.82
C ASP A 106 19.59 21.85 11.36
N GLY A 107 18.51 21.92 12.14
CA GLY A 107 18.09 23.15 12.81
C GLY A 107 18.93 23.47 14.04
N HIS A 108 18.83 24.71 14.48
CA HIS A 108 19.41 25.18 15.75
C HIS A 108 18.35 25.84 16.59
N VAL A 109 18.32 25.51 17.88
CA VAL A 109 17.43 26.12 18.88
C VAL A 109 18.27 26.58 20.07
N ASP A 110 18.09 27.82 20.47
CA ASP A 110 18.82 28.40 21.62
C ASP A 110 18.58 27.57 22.90
N GLY A 111 19.67 27.21 23.54
CA GLY A 111 19.65 26.37 24.76
C GLY A 111 19.71 24.87 24.48
N VAL A 112 19.69 24.43 23.22
CA VAL A 112 19.86 23.02 22.85
C VAL A 112 21.22 22.83 22.18
N ASN A 113 22.04 21.94 22.74
CA ASN A 113 23.32 21.58 22.14
C ASN A 113 23.10 20.55 21.04
N GLY A 114 23.58 20.87 19.83
CA GLY A 114 23.50 19.99 18.67
C GLY A 114 22.44 20.41 17.66
N ARG A 115 22.22 19.53 16.71
CA ARG A 115 21.22 19.72 15.65
C ARG A 115 19.87 19.25 16.13
N VAL A 116 18.82 19.88 15.66
CA VAL A 116 17.43 19.51 15.94
C VAL A 116 16.64 19.41 14.65
N ASP A 117 15.64 18.54 14.67
CA ASP A 117 14.64 18.46 13.60
C ASP A 117 13.73 19.69 13.67
N VAL A 118 13.47 20.29 12.53
CA VAL A 118 12.58 21.45 12.41
C VAL A 118 11.45 21.20 11.44
N ASN A 119 10.26 21.68 11.83
CA ASN A 119 9.03 21.30 11.19
C ASN A 119 8.11 22.49 10.97
N TYR A 120 7.30 22.45 9.89
CA TYR A 120 6.09 23.23 9.76
C TYR A 120 4.90 22.37 10.17
N CYS A 121 4.08 22.88 11.08
CA CYS A 121 2.83 22.25 11.51
C CYS A 121 1.67 23.03 10.90
N TYR A 122 0.85 22.37 10.08
CA TYR A 122 -0.26 23.00 9.35
C TYR A 122 -1.62 22.76 9.99
N MET A 123 -1.67 21.98 11.06
CA MET A 123 -2.90 21.69 11.80
C MET A 123 -2.82 22.22 13.22
N GLU A 124 -3.93 22.76 13.71
CA GLU A 124 -4.13 22.95 15.14
C GLU A 124 -4.59 21.61 15.73
N PHE A 125 -3.80 21.08 16.66
CA PHE A 125 -4.21 19.96 17.47
C PHE A 125 -4.87 20.53 18.72
N GLY A 126 -6.15 20.20 18.94
CA GLY A 126 -6.93 20.75 20.04
C GLY A 126 -6.32 20.48 21.43
N GLU A 127 -6.79 21.23 22.44
CA GLU A 127 -6.45 20.95 23.82
C GLU A 127 -6.72 19.48 24.13
N SER A 128 -5.75 18.85 24.79
CA SER A 128 -5.74 17.44 25.18
C SER A 128 -7.15 16.87 25.38
N ALA A 129 -7.49 15.86 24.62
CA ALA A 129 -8.53 14.95 25.08
C ALA A 129 -8.11 14.51 26.50
N ALA A 130 -8.91 14.89 27.51
CA ALA A 130 -8.67 14.45 28.88
C ALA A 130 -8.41 12.94 28.87
N PRO A 131 -7.53 12.41 29.73
CA PRO A 131 -7.29 11.00 29.79
C PRO A 131 -8.64 10.33 29.95
N VAL A 132 -9.12 9.72 28.89
CA VAL A 132 -10.24 8.77 29.00
C VAL A 132 -9.68 7.72 29.95
N THR A 133 -10.21 7.69 31.16
CA THR A 133 -9.96 6.60 32.10
C THR A 133 -10.07 5.33 31.26
N PRO A 134 -9.05 4.49 31.14
CA PRO A 134 -9.13 3.34 30.27
C PRO A 134 -10.34 2.54 30.73
N SER A 135 -11.45 2.61 30.01
CA SER A 135 -12.43 1.54 30.09
C SER A 135 -11.63 0.30 29.78
N ALA A 136 -11.77 -0.74 30.60
CA ALA A 136 -11.05 -2.00 30.44
C ALA A 136 -10.88 -2.31 28.94
N PRO A 137 -9.67 -2.67 28.45
CA PRO A 137 -9.38 -2.69 27.02
C PRO A 137 -10.52 -3.42 26.33
N SER A 138 -11.30 -2.67 25.57
CA SER A 138 -12.29 -3.29 24.71
C SER A 138 -11.44 -4.12 23.75
N LYS A 139 -11.57 -5.46 23.86
CA LYS A 139 -10.96 -6.40 22.94
C LYS A 139 -11.11 -5.79 21.54
N PRO A 140 -10.04 -5.59 20.77
CA PRO A 140 -10.16 -5.01 19.45
C PRO A 140 -11.29 -5.70 18.74
N ALA A 141 -12.23 -4.95 18.16
CA ALA A 141 -13.39 -5.55 17.52
C ALA A 141 -12.87 -6.61 16.54
N GLU A 142 -13.25 -7.86 16.75
CA GLU A 142 -12.69 -8.97 16.00
C GLU A 142 -13.01 -8.72 14.53
N LYS A 143 -11.96 -8.51 13.71
CA LYS A 143 -12.13 -8.24 12.30
C LYS A 143 -12.88 -9.39 11.67
N LYS A 144 -13.96 -9.09 10.96
CA LYS A 144 -14.83 -10.07 10.31
C LYS A 144 -14.06 -10.78 9.19
N ASP A 145 -14.36 -12.02 8.94
CA ASP A 145 -13.89 -12.69 7.74
C ASP A 145 -14.68 -12.15 6.53
N LEU A 146 -13.97 -11.66 5.52
CA LEU A 146 -14.57 -11.20 4.27
C LEU A 146 -15.13 -12.36 3.44
N GLY A 147 -14.74 -13.59 3.77
CA GLY A 147 -15.05 -14.79 3.01
C GLY A 147 -14.31 -14.81 1.68
N GLN A 148 -14.84 -15.59 0.73
CA GLN A 148 -14.28 -15.66 -0.63
C GLN A 148 -14.32 -14.29 -1.31
N VAL A 149 -13.20 -13.89 -1.90
CA VAL A 149 -13.09 -12.75 -2.78
C VAL A 149 -12.62 -13.26 -4.14
N ASP A 150 -13.45 -13.03 -5.16
CA ASP A 150 -13.11 -13.41 -6.52
C ASP A 150 -12.42 -12.25 -7.25
N ILE A 151 -11.34 -12.57 -7.94
CA ILE A 151 -10.69 -11.68 -8.89
C ILE A 151 -10.97 -12.20 -10.30
N THR A 152 -11.55 -11.35 -11.14
CA THR A 152 -11.82 -11.65 -12.55
C THR A 152 -10.96 -10.77 -13.42
N TYR A 153 -10.28 -11.36 -14.39
CA TYR A 153 -9.37 -10.68 -15.28
C TYR A 153 -9.50 -11.17 -16.71
N GLN A 154 -9.14 -10.29 -17.66
CA GLN A 154 -9.30 -10.52 -19.08
C GLN A 154 -8.15 -9.84 -19.83
N ALA A 155 -7.54 -10.55 -20.76
CA ALA A 155 -6.42 -10.05 -21.54
C ALA A 155 -6.80 -9.77 -23.00
N PHE A 156 -6.17 -8.74 -23.57
CA PHE A 156 -6.22 -8.43 -24.99
C PHE A 156 -4.86 -8.70 -25.64
N THR A 157 -4.89 -9.45 -26.73
CA THR A 157 -3.73 -9.67 -27.61
C THR A 157 -3.96 -9.03 -28.97
N ASP A 158 -4.70 -9.67 -29.84
CA ASP A 158 -5.32 -9.23 -31.09
C ASP A 158 -6.84 -9.04 -30.95
N ARG A 159 -7.40 -9.63 -29.90
CA ARG A 159 -8.79 -9.52 -29.47
C ARG A 159 -8.86 -9.67 -27.94
N TRP A 160 -10.00 -9.33 -27.33
CA TRP A 160 -10.29 -9.69 -25.95
C TRP A 160 -10.57 -11.19 -25.84
N TRP A 161 -9.82 -11.87 -24.98
CA TRP A 161 -10.07 -13.27 -24.62
C TRP A 161 -11.19 -13.34 -23.56
N PRO A 162 -11.87 -14.48 -23.40
CA PRO A 162 -12.86 -14.65 -22.35
C PRO A 162 -12.31 -14.28 -20.96
N PRO A 163 -13.16 -13.74 -20.07
CA PRO A 163 -12.74 -13.46 -18.67
C PRO A 163 -12.46 -14.76 -17.93
N VAL A 164 -11.45 -14.68 -17.05
CA VAL A 164 -11.03 -15.78 -16.16
C VAL A 164 -11.22 -15.32 -14.74
N THR A 165 -11.67 -16.22 -13.85
CA THR A 165 -11.85 -15.94 -12.44
C THR A 165 -10.92 -16.83 -11.61
N ASN A 166 -10.16 -16.22 -10.71
CA ASN A 166 -9.21 -16.89 -9.81
C ASN A 166 -8.23 -17.79 -10.61
N LYS A 167 -7.99 -19.00 -10.11
CA LYS A 167 -7.10 -20.00 -10.74
C LYS A 167 -7.80 -20.90 -11.77
N ALA A 168 -9.01 -20.58 -12.20
CA ALA A 168 -9.74 -21.47 -13.12
C ALA A 168 -9.00 -21.69 -14.44
N ASP A 169 -8.30 -20.64 -14.92
CA ASP A 169 -7.47 -20.65 -16.13
C ASP A 169 -6.50 -19.45 -16.08
N TRP A 170 -5.83 -19.17 -17.16
CA TRP A 170 -5.04 -17.95 -17.35
C TRP A 170 -5.67 -17.02 -18.38
N ALA A 171 -5.44 -15.72 -18.27
CA ALA A 171 -5.76 -14.76 -19.32
C ALA A 171 -4.58 -14.60 -20.29
N GLY A 172 -4.90 -14.44 -21.56
CA GLY A 172 -3.94 -14.38 -22.70
C GLY A 172 -4.08 -15.59 -23.61
N LYS A 173 -3.42 -15.54 -24.75
CA LYS A 173 -3.39 -16.66 -25.69
C LYS A 173 -2.36 -17.71 -25.28
N GLY A 174 -1.26 -17.30 -24.64
CA GLY A 174 -0.04 -18.09 -24.57
C GLY A 174 0.66 -18.16 -25.92
N ASP A 175 1.40 -19.24 -26.18
CA ASP A 175 2.07 -19.51 -27.46
C ASP A 175 2.93 -18.35 -27.98
N ASN A 176 3.60 -17.63 -27.10
CA ASN A 176 4.41 -16.46 -27.42
C ASN A 176 3.63 -15.30 -28.06
N VAL A 177 2.37 -15.12 -27.66
CA VAL A 177 1.56 -13.97 -28.10
C VAL A 177 1.42 -12.96 -26.97
N SER A 178 1.91 -11.75 -27.20
CA SER A 178 1.98 -10.70 -26.15
C SER A 178 0.60 -10.21 -25.71
N ILE A 179 0.43 -10.05 -24.40
CA ILE A 179 -0.67 -9.27 -23.82
C ILE A 179 -0.35 -7.79 -23.99
N LYS A 180 -1.33 -7.00 -24.47
CA LYS A 180 -1.21 -5.56 -24.72
C LYS A 180 -2.11 -4.72 -23.81
N TRP A 181 -3.22 -5.31 -23.36
CA TRP A 181 -4.15 -4.72 -22.41
C TRP A 181 -4.62 -5.77 -21.43
N LEU A 182 -4.90 -5.34 -20.19
CA LEU A 182 -5.41 -6.20 -19.13
C LEU A 182 -6.55 -5.48 -18.41
N ALA A 183 -7.69 -6.14 -18.28
CA ALA A 183 -8.81 -5.69 -17.46
C ALA A 183 -8.89 -6.55 -16.22
N ILE A 184 -9.16 -5.94 -15.06
CA ILE A 184 -9.22 -6.63 -13.76
C ILE A 184 -10.36 -6.05 -12.94
N LYS A 185 -11.08 -6.90 -12.19
CA LYS A 185 -12.06 -6.52 -11.17
C LYS A 185 -12.06 -7.52 -10.03
N VAL A 186 -12.58 -7.10 -8.87
CA VAL A 186 -12.72 -7.94 -7.67
C VAL A 186 -14.16 -7.91 -7.19
N SER A 187 -14.66 -9.02 -6.62
CA SER A 187 -16.06 -9.12 -6.15
C SER A 187 -16.33 -8.29 -4.89
N LYS A 188 -15.31 -8.03 -4.08
CA LYS A 188 -15.35 -7.24 -2.84
C LYS A 188 -14.05 -6.46 -2.70
N GLY A 189 -14.08 -5.31 -2.02
CA GLY A 189 -12.92 -4.44 -1.88
C GLY A 189 -12.51 -3.79 -3.19
N SER A 190 -11.21 -3.54 -3.34
CA SER A 190 -10.66 -3.00 -4.59
C SER A 190 -9.24 -3.52 -4.83
N ILE A 191 -8.76 -3.36 -6.06
CA ILE A 191 -7.41 -3.76 -6.46
C ILE A 191 -6.70 -2.60 -7.10
N ARG A 192 -5.54 -2.24 -6.57
CA ARG A 192 -4.64 -1.24 -7.14
C ARG A 192 -3.60 -1.96 -7.98
N CYS A 193 -3.41 -1.50 -9.19
CA CYS A 193 -2.54 -2.20 -10.13
C CYS A 193 -1.91 -1.25 -11.15
N ARG A 194 -0.81 -1.70 -11.73
CA ARG A 194 -0.16 -1.07 -12.90
C ARG A 194 0.59 -2.11 -13.72
N VAL A 195 0.95 -1.74 -14.93
CA VAL A 195 1.75 -2.57 -15.82
C VAL A 195 3.00 -1.83 -16.28
N TYR A 196 4.05 -2.58 -16.55
CA TYR A 196 5.27 -2.12 -17.23
C TYR A 196 5.15 -2.47 -18.70
N THR A 197 5.16 -1.47 -19.57
CA THR A 197 5.03 -1.66 -21.02
C THR A 197 6.35 -1.44 -21.74
N ARG A 198 6.48 -2.02 -22.93
CA ARG A 198 7.70 -1.86 -23.73
C ARG A 198 7.92 -0.40 -24.14
N LYS A 199 6.85 0.33 -24.41
CA LYS A 199 6.93 1.70 -24.91
C LYS A 199 7.20 2.72 -23.81
N ASN A 200 6.49 2.63 -22.67
CA ASN A 200 6.45 3.70 -21.67
C ASN A 200 6.95 3.28 -20.29
N GLY A 201 7.43 2.04 -20.10
CA GLY A 201 7.83 1.55 -18.78
C GLY A 201 6.64 1.42 -17.83
N TRP A 202 6.80 1.73 -16.54
CA TRP A 202 5.71 1.72 -15.59
C TRP A 202 4.67 2.80 -15.91
N LEU A 203 3.44 2.36 -16.18
CA LEU A 203 2.29 3.24 -16.28
C LEU A 203 1.79 3.65 -14.87
N PRO A 204 1.02 4.74 -14.75
CA PRO A 204 0.38 5.12 -13.50
C PRO A 204 -0.47 4.00 -12.92
N TYR A 205 -0.62 3.99 -11.58
CA TYR A 205 -1.56 3.08 -10.92
C TYR A 205 -3.00 3.43 -11.26
N LEU A 206 -3.78 2.39 -11.50
CA LEU A 206 -5.24 2.42 -11.53
C LEU A 206 -5.79 1.59 -10.38
N THR A 207 -7.00 1.93 -9.93
CA THR A 207 -7.71 1.17 -8.89
C THR A 207 -9.07 0.75 -9.43
N PHE A 208 -9.36 -0.55 -9.34
CA PHE A 208 -10.61 -1.14 -9.80
C PHE A 208 -11.37 -1.77 -8.63
N GLY A 209 -12.70 -1.64 -8.66
CA GLY A 209 -13.62 -2.34 -7.76
C GLY A 209 -14.22 -3.56 -8.46
N ASN A 210 -15.57 -3.63 -8.45
CA ASN A 210 -16.33 -4.76 -8.99
C ASN A 210 -16.64 -4.69 -10.50
N SER A 211 -16.11 -3.69 -11.20
CA SER A 211 -16.31 -3.50 -12.64
C SER A 211 -15.05 -3.01 -13.34
N TYR A 212 -14.99 -3.17 -14.64
CA TYR A 212 -14.05 -2.51 -15.56
C TYR A 212 -14.79 -2.11 -16.85
N ASP A 213 -14.24 -1.18 -17.61
CA ASP A 213 -14.77 -0.75 -18.90
C ASP A 213 -13.70 -1.01 -19.97
N LEU A 214 -13.97 -1.96 -20.88
CA LEU A 214 -13.08 -2.32 -21.98
C LEU A 214 -12.90 -1.20 -23.02
N ASN A 215 -13.78 -0.22 -23.02
CA ASN A 215 -13.74 0.92 -23.95
C ASN A 215 -12.95 2.12 -23.36
N ASP A 216 -12.83 2.20 -22.06
CA ASP A 216 -12.03 3.25 -21.40
C ASP A 216 -10.56 2.84 -21.31
N LYS A 217 -9.82 3.15 -22.38
CA LYS A 217 -8.37 2.87 -22.45
C LYS A 217 -7.51 3.73 -21.50
N LYS A 218 -8.08 4.67 -20.80
CA LYS A 218 -7.34 5.55 -19.89
C LYS A 218 -7.44 5.08 -18.44
N ASN A 219 -8.65 4.76 -17.98
CA ASN A 219 -8.90 4.44 -16.58
C ASN A 219 -9.62 3.10 -16.38
N GLY A 220 -10.18 2.49 -17.41
CA GLY A 220 -10.97 1.27 -17.33
C GLY A 220 -10.17 -0.01 -17.53
N ILE A 221 -8.97 0.07 -18.12
CA ILE A 221 -8.09 -1.06 -18.40
C ILE A 221 -6.62 -0.68 -18.27
N LEU A 222 -5.76 -1.67 -18.06
CA LEU A 222 -4.31 -1.51 -17.95
C LEU A 222 -3.63 -1.71 -19.31
N GLY A 223 -2.65 -0.88 -19.64
CA GLY A 223 -1.85 -0.99 -20.86
C GLY A 223 -1.81 0.32 -21.65
N ASP A 224 -1.08 0.31 -22.74
CA ASP A 224 -0.95 1.42 -23.70
C ASP A 224 -0.99 0.95 -25.17
N GLY A 225 -1.35 -0.33 -25.37
CA GLY A 225 -1.37 -0.98 -26.70
C GLY A 225 -0.03 -1.60 -27.11
N SER A 226 1.05 -1.33 -26.39
CA SER A 226 2.32 -2.04 -26.55
C SER A 226 2.37 -3.28 -25.67
N GLU A 227 3.43 -4.07 -25.80
CA GLU A 227 3.62 -5.30 -25.04
C GLU A 227 3.75 -5.02 -23.54
N ILE A 228 3.01 -5.75 -22.72
CA ILE A 228 3.17 -5.76 -21.25
C ILE A 228 4.34 -6.68 -20.91
N LEU A 229 5.28 -6.20 -20.12
CA LEU A 229 6.50 -6.90 -19.72
C LEU A 229 6.53 -7.25 -18.22
N ALA A 230 5.74 -6.54 -17.39
CA ALA A 230 5.53 -6.85 -15.99
C ALA A 230 4.19 -6.29 -15.49
N ILE A 231 3.68 -6.91 -14.42
CA ILE A 231 2.39 -6.57 -13.80
C ILE A 231 2.63 -6.45 -12.30
N GLU A 232 2.06 -5.42 -11.68
CA GLU A 232 2.10 -5.19 -10.23
C GLU A 232 0.67 -5.03 -9.72
N LEU A 233 0.29 -5.83 -8.72
CA LEU A 233 -1.03 -5.84 -8.10
C LEU A 233 -0.92 -5.64 -6.59
N TYR A 234 -1.94 -5.00 -6.01
CA TYR A 234 -2.14 -4.85 -4.58
C TYR A 234 -3.63 -4.90 -4.25
N TYR A 235 -4.04 -5.82 -3.37
CA TYR A 235 -5.44 -5.92 -2.96
C TYR A 235 -5.72 -5.01 -1.77
N ILE A 236 -6.81 -4.24 -1.84
CA ILE A 236 -7.28 -3.33 -0.80
C ILE A 236 -8.47 -3.98 -0.11
N THR A 237 -8.20 -4.61 1.03
CA THR A 237 -9.23 -5.20 1.89
C THR A 237 -10.12 -4.09 2.49
N PRO A 238 -11.44 -4.19 2.45
CA PRO A 238 -12.32 -3.21 3.09
C PRO A 238 -12.09 -3.12 4.60
N ASP A 239 -12.32 -1.94 5.18
CA ASP A 239 -12.17 -1.71 6.61
C ASP A 239 -13.10 -2.63 7.43
N GLY A 240 -12.62 -3.06 8.61
CA GLY A 240 -13.36 -3.99 9.49
C GLY A 240 -13.24 -5.47 9.13
N TYR A 241 -12.50 -5.83 8.07
CA TYR A 241 -12.28 -7.22 7.68
C TYR A 241 -10.83 -7.66 7.89
N LYS A 242 -10.62 -8.97 8.07
CA LYS A 242 -9.30 -9.59 8.10
C LYS A 242 -8.60 -9.35 6.76
N TYR A 243 -7.33 -8.96 6.83
CA TYR A 243 -6.54 -8.67 5.65
C TYR A 243 -6.45 -9.88 4.71
N LYS A 244 -6.60 -9.63 3.40
CA LYS A 244 -6.40 -10.59 2.32
C LYS A 244 -5.39 -10.06 1.34
N MET A 245 -4.69 -10.96 0.67
CA MET A 245 -3.62 -10.64 -0.25
C MET A 245 -3.95 -11.12 -1.66
N VAL A 246 -3.56 -10.36 -2.68
CA VAL A 246 -3.60 -10.84 -4.04
C VAL A 246 -2.31 -11.58 -4.38
N HIS A 247 -2.47 -12.80 -4.87
CA HIS A 247 -1.42 -13.60 -5.47
C HIS A 247 -1.52 -13.50 -6.98
N TYR A 248 -0.40 -13.43 -7.67
CA TYR A 248 -0.38 -13.37 -9.12
C TYR A 248 0.93 -13.85 -9.70
N ARG A 249 0.86 -14.33 -10.94
CA ARG A 249 2.01 -14.82 -11.69
C ARG A 249 1.82 -14.66 -13.19
N VAL A 250 2.91 -14.72 -13.91
CA VAL A 250 2.94 -14.63 -15.37
C VAL A 250 3.83 -15.71 -15.97
N SER A 251 3.54 -16.12 -17.22
CA SER A 251 4.57 -16.66 -18.10
C SER A 251 4.98 -15.57 -19.09
N VAL A 252 6.16 -15.71 -19.64
CA VAL A 252 6.75 -14.74 -20.56
C VAL A 252 7.23 -15.42 -21.83
N GLN A 253 7.47 -14.65 -22.86
CA GLN A 253 8.01 -15.11 -24.15
C GLN A 253 9.10 -16.17 -24.00
N ASN A 254 8.98 -17.28 -24.74
CA ASN A 254 9.90 -18.41 -24.75
C ASN A 254 10.07 -19.10 -23.36
N ASN A 255 9.10 -18.95 -22.46
CA ASN A 255 9.03 -19.69 -21.23
C ASN A 255 7.60 -20.19 -20.99
N PRO A 256 7.29 -21.47 -21.24
CA PRO A 256 5.92 -21.99 -21.11
C PRO A 256 5.44 -22.07 -19.64
N ASN A 257 6.38 -22.03 -18.68
CA ASN A 257 6.10 -22.13 -17.26
C ASN A 257 5.82 -20.76 -16.65
N PHE A 258 4.93 -20.72 -15.68
CA PHE A 258 4.76 -19.53 -14.84
C PHE A 258 6.01 -19.27 -14.01
N TYR A 259 6.33 -18.00 -13.79
CA TYR A 259 7.27 -17.59 -12.77
C TYR A 259 6.70 -17.84 -11.36
N ALA A 260 7.55 -17.74 -10.36
CA ALA A 260 7.14 -17.81 -8.95
C ALA A 260 6.01 -16.80 -8.65
N ASP A 261 5.10 -17.22 -7.80
CA ASP A 261 3.98 -16.40 -7.36
C ASP A 261 4.50 -15.11 -6.69
N GLN A 262 3.90 -14.00 -7.03
CA GLN A 262 4.08 -12.71 -6.35
C GLN A 262 2.87 -12.48 -5.45
N ILE A 263 3.08 -11.80 -4.33
CA ILE A 263 2.03 -11.51 -3.34
C ILE A 263 1.99 -10.00 -3.14
N ASP A 264 0.87 -9.36 -3.45
CA ASP A 264 0.75 -7.91 -3.42
C ASP A 264 2.02 -7.25 -4.05
N THR A 265 2.56 -6.23 -3.43
CA THR A 265 3.83 -5.60 -3.84
C THR A 265 5.01 -6.02 -2.97
N LEU A 266 4.94 -7.23 -2.38
CA LEU A 266 5.98 -7.73 -1.48
C LEU A 266 7.34 -7.84 -2.19
N LYS A 267 8.38 -7.35 -1.51
CA LYS A 267 9.78 -7.54 -1.89
C LYS A 267 10.45 -8.39 -0.82
N ALA A 268 10.64 -9.65 -1.09
CA ALA A 268 11.26 -10.61 -0.19
C ALA A 268 12.09 -11.61 -1.00
N SER A 269 12.74 -12.58 -0.34
CA SER A 269 13.47 -13.63 -1.08
C SER A 269 12.55 -14.36 -2.07
N GLY A 270 12.86 -14.25 -3.37
CA GLY A 270 12.07 -14.83 -4.46
C GLY A 270 10.85 -14.00 -4.90
N MET A 271 10.66 -12.79 -4.34
CA MET A 271 9.57 -11.88 -4.72
C MET A 271 10.11 -10.49 -5.05
N ASP A 272 9.80 -9.99 -6.24
CA ASP A 272 10.25 -8.68 -6.75
C ASP A 272 9.22 -7.55 -6.54
N GLY A 273 8.03 -7.89 -6.01
CA GLY A 273 6.89 -6.99 -5.88
C GLY A 273 6.14 -6.76 -7.20
N PHE A 274 6.49 -7.50 -8.24
CA PHE A 274 5.81 -7.54 -9.54
C PHE A 274 6.06 -8.87 -10.24
N ALA A 275 5.14 -9.34 -11.07
CA ALA A 275 5.32 -10.51 -11.91
C ALA A 275 5.82 -10.12 -13.31
N GLY A 276 6.86 -10.78 -13.81
CA GLY A 276 7.52 -10.50 -15.09
C GLY A 276 9.00 -10.17 -14.92
N ASP A 277 9.70 -9.90 -16.02
CA ASP A 277 11.15 -9.61 -15.97
C ASP A 277 11.53 -8.26 -16.63
N LYS A 278 10.53 -7.49 -17.07
CA LYS A 278 10.70 -6.19 -17.77
C LYS A 278 11.52 -6.24 -19.05
N LYS A 279 11.76 -7.44 -19.57
CA LYS A 279 12.55 -7.68 -20.80
C LYS A 279 11.72 -8.40 -21.87
N ARG A 280 11.06 -9.49 -21.48
CA ARG A 280 10.21 -10.31 -22.32
C ARG A 280 8.76 -9.98 -22.08
N PHE A 281 7.94 -10.07 -23.10
CA PHE A 281 6.51 -9.82 -22.95
C PHE A 281 5.81 -10.96 -22.20
N VAL A 282 4.79 -10.59 -21.45
CA VAL A 282 3.88 -11.51 -20.79
C VAL A 282 2.92 -12.10 -21.83
N ASP A 283 2.75 -13.41 -21.83
CA ASP A 283 1.83 -14.14 -22.69
C ASP A 283 0.70 -14.85 -21.94
N LYS A 284 0.88 -15.13 -20.64
CA LYS A 284 -0.14 -15.64 -19.72
C LYS A 284 -0.12 -14.91 -18.40
N PHE A 285 -1.30 -14.63 -17.86
CA PHE A 285 -1.48 -14.02 -16.55
C PHE A 285 -2.48 -14.81 -15.73
N GLN A 286 -2.17 -15.05 -14.45
CA GLN A 286 -3.05 -15.70 -13.49
C GLN A 286 -3.00 -15.00 -12.13
N SER A 287 -4.17 -14.88 -11.47
CA SER A 287 -4.29 -14.21 -10.16
C SER A 287 -5.41 -14.78 -9.31
N TRP A 288 -5.29 -14.67 -7.97
CA TRP A 288 -6.29 -15.06 -6.99
C TRP A 288 -6.08 -14.29 -5.69
N ILE A 289 -7.07 -14.30 -4.77
CA ILE A 289 -7.04 -13.60 -3.49
C ILE A 289 -7.22 -14.60 -2.35
N GLU A 290 -6.32 -14.56 -1.37
CA GLU A 290 -6.33 -15.41 -0.16
C GLU A 290 -6.35 -14.56 1.13
#